data_0f27b240e3e665d53ab72ded47f4b9db
#
_entry.id   0f27b240e3e665d53ab72ded47f4b9db
#
_cell.length_a   1.000
_cell.length_b   1.000
_cell.length_c   1.000
_cell.angle_alpha   90.00
_cell.angle_beta   90.00
_cell.angle_gamma   90.00
#
_symmetry.space_group_name_H-M   'P 1'
#
loop_
_entity.id
_entity.type
_entity.pdbx_description
1 polymer ?
#
loop_
_entity_poly.entity_id
_entity_poly.type
_entity_poly.pdbx_seq_one_letter_code
_entity_poly.pdbx_strand_id
1 'polypeptide(L)'
;RDLVRSRGLGDVYKRQCISGTGTLISTDSKGESHTYQIKSGEGFLIYPKQINTYFADKNHPWEYTWVEFDGLRVKEALELAGLTMDAPVYHSNARDLSLDLKNEMLYIARHSDQSPFHLIGHLYLFLDYLTRSSASRRLLKTGRLQDFYIREATSFIEQNFQNDISVEDIAAFCNLNRSYFGKIFRDAVGKSPQEFLISYRMTKAAELLKLTELSINDISNAVGYPNQLHFSRAFKKTYGIPPRQWRQENKMAPAT
;
A
#
# COMPACT_ATOMS: atom_id res chain seq x y z
N ARG A 1 22.07 -17.22 9.58
CA ARG A 1 21.79 -15.88 8.99
C ARG A 1 20.90 -16.08 7.79
N ASP A 2 19.61 -15.95 7.97
CA ASP A 2 18.67 -15.98 6.86
C ASP A 2 18.52 -14.56 6.32
N LEU A 3 19.12 -14.31 5.16
CA LEU A 3 18.87 -13.12 4.35
C LEU A 3 17.59 -13.37 3.56
N VAL A 4 16.45 -12.88 4.05
CA VAL A 4 15.20 -12.96 3.32
C VAL A 4 15.01 -11.67 2.54
N ARG A 5 15.13 -11.78 1.22
CA ARG A 5 14.55 -10.80 0.29
C ARG A 5 13.10 -11.20 0.07
N SER A 6 12.15 -10.31 0.34
CA SER A 6 10.74 -10.56 0.02
C SER A 6 10.60 -10.86 -1.48
N ARG A 7 9.97 -11.98 -1.83
CA ARG A 7 9.81 -12.44 -3.21
C ARG A 7 8.49 -11.97 -3.87
N GLY A 8 7.63 -11.25 -3.17
CA GLY A 8 6.36 -10.75 -3.71
C GLY A 8 6.34 -9.22 -3.83
N LEU A 9 5.67 -8.67 -4.85
CA LEU A 9 5.53 -7.23 -5.08
C LEU A 9 4.49 -6.55 -4.17
N GLY A 10 3.82 -7.30 -3.26
CA GLY A 10 2.72 -6.81 -2.44
C GLY A 10 2.63 -7.37 -1.01
N ASP A 11 3.32 -8.46 -0.70
CA ASP A 11 3.07 -9.21 0.53
C ASP A 11 3.79 -8.63 1.76
N VAL A 12 3.06 -8.56 2.89
CA VAL A 12 3.62 -8.21 4.19
C VAL A 12 3.75 -9.49 5.02
N TYR A 13 4.90 -9.67 5.68
CA TYR A 13 5.14 -10.79 6.58
C TYR A 13 5.11 -10.31 8.02
N LYS A 14 4.31 -10.96 8.87
CA LYS A 14 4.42 -10.80 10.32
C LYS A 14 5.09 -12.00 10.94
N ARG A 15 6.12 -11.73 11.74
CA ARG A 15 6.80 -12.71 12.59
C ARG A 15 6.49 -12.44 14.05
N GLN A 16 6.11 -13.49 14.79
CA GLN A 16 5.81 -13.43 16.21
C GLN A 16 6.80 -14.29 16.97
N CYS A 17 7.54 -13.69 17.90
CA CYS A 17 8.42 -14.41 18.81
C CYS A 17 7.58 -15.15 19.87
N ILE A 18 7.73 -16.46 19.94
CA ILE A 18 7.02 -17.33 20.87
C ILE A 18 7.80 -17.47 22.16
N SER A 19 9.11 -17.70 22.06
CA SER A 19 10.04 -17.82 23.19
C SER A 19 11.43 -17.32 22.79
N GLY A 20 12.30 -17.07 23.77
CA GLY A 20 13.65 -16.59 23.55
C GLY A 20 13.74 -15.14 23.10
N THR A 21 14.86 -14.79 22.51
CA THR A 21 15.17 -13.44 22.03
C THR A 21 15.93 -13.46 20.70
N GLY A 22 15.92 -12.34 20.00
CA GLY A 22 16.67 -12.17 18.76
C GLY A 22 16.80 -10.70 18.36
N THR A 23 17.52 -10.46 17.30
CA THR A 23 17.75 -9.12 16.75
C THR A 23 17.16 -9.00 15.37
N LEU A 24 16.45 -7.90 15.13
CA LEU A 24 16.02 -7.43 13.82
C LEU A 24 16.85 -6.20 13.45
N ILE A 25 17.39 -6.18 12.25
CA ILE A 25 17.96 -4.99 11.60
C ILE A 25 17.09 -4.74 10.38
N SER A 26 16.46 -3.55 10.32
CA SER A 26 15.45 -3.21 9.33
C SER A 26 15.68 -1.80 8.80
N THR A 27 15.48 -1.59 7.49
CA THR A 27 15.52 -0.25 6.90
C THR A 27 14.17 0.44 7.03
N ASP A 28 14.17 1.74 7.30
CA ASP A 28 12.97 2.58 7.29
C ASP A 28 12.61 3.05 5.88
N SER A 29 11.58 3.91 5.78
CA SER A 29 11.11 4.49 4.51
C SER A 29 12.13 5.41 3.82
N LYS A 30 13.15 5.86 4.55
CA LYS A 30 14.26 6.69 4.03
C LYS A 30 15.50 5.86 3.66
N GLY A 31 15.47 4.55 3.95
CA GLY A 31 16.60 3.65 3.72
C GLY A 31 17.62 3.61 4.87
N GLU A 32 17.34 4.24 6.02
CA GLU A 32 18.19 4.19 7.19
C GLU A 32 17.97 2.88 7.96
N SER A 33 19.06 2.27 8.46
CA SER A 33 19.01 0.99 9.16
C SER A 33 18.82 1.19 10.66
N HIS A 34 17.86 0.49 11.24
CA HIS A 34 17.56 0.49 12.66
C HIS A 34 17.67 -0.92 13.24
N THR A 35 18.17 -1.04 14.46
CA THR A 35 18.33 -2.31 15.16
C THR A 35 17.35 -2.42 16.32
N TYR A 36 16.62 -3.52 16.37
CA TYR A 36 15.60 -3.82 17.37
C TYR A 36 15.93 -5.13 18.08
N GLN A 37 15.81 -5.15 19.42
CA GLN A 37 15.82 -6.38 20.21
C GLN A 37 14.40 -6.91 20.35
N ILE A 38 14.16 -8.13 19.92
CA ILE A 38 12.84 -8.77 19.92
C ILE A 38 12.81 -9.82 21.03
N LYS A 39 11.79 -9.79 21.85
CA LYS A 39 11.59 -10.70 23.00
C LYS A 39 10.33 -11.53 22.82
N SER A 40 10.19 -12.56 23.65
CA SER A 40 8.97 -13.37 23.72
C SER A 40 7.71 -12.50 23.87
N GLY A 41 6.68 -12.76 23.09
CA GLY A 41 5.42 -11.99 23.04
C GLY A 41 5.46 -10.78 22.10
N GLU A 42 6.63 -10.37 21.64
CA GLU A 42 6.79 -9.32 20.62
C GLU A 42 6.83 -9.92 19.21
N GLY A 43 6.62 -9.08 18.22
CA GLY A 43 6.70 -9.48 16.82
C GLY A 43 7.16 -8.35 15.93
N PHE A 44 7.41 -8.63 14.67
CA PHE A 44 7.79 -7.60 13.72
C PHE A 44 7.21 -7.87 12.34
N LEU A 45 7.11 -6.80 11.56
CA LEU A 45 6.66 -6.82 10.18
C LEU A 45 7.86 -6.69 9.23
N ILE A 46 7.74 -7.36 8.10
CA ILE A 46 8.63 -7.20 6.95
C ILE A 46 7.76 -6.71 5.80
N TYR A 47 8.08 -5.54 5.29
CA TYR A 47 7.36 -4.90 4.20
C TYR A 47 7.99 -5.23 2.83
N PRO A 48 7.22 -5.16 1.74
CA PRO A 48 7.75 -5.28 0.40
C PRO A 48 8.89 -4.28 0.14
N LYS A 49 9.91 -4.73 -0.58
CA LYS A 49 11.11 -3.94 -0.93
C LYS A 49 11.98 -3.47 0.25
N GLN A 50 11.64 -3.82 1.48
CA GLN A 50 12.43 -3.52 2.67
C GLN A 50 13.62 -4.46 2.80
N ILE A 51 14.79 -3.94 3.17
CA ILE A 51 15.97 -4.76 3.47
C ILE A 51 15.95 -5.07 4.96
N ASN A 52 15.89 -6.37 5.27
CA ASN A 52 15.83 -6.86 6.63
C ASN A 52 16.86 -7.95 6.85
N THR A 53 17.50 -7.94 8.02
CA THR A 53 18.30 -9.04 8.54
C THR A 53 17.83 -9.34 9.95
N TYR A 54 17.59 -10.60 10.26
CA TYR A 54 17.21 -11.00 11.61
C TYR A 54 17.91 -12.31 11.99
N PHE A 55 18.23 -12.45 13.27
CA PHE A 55 18.92 -13.60 13.81
C PHE A 55 18.61 -13.83 15.28
N ALA A 56 18.64 -15.09 15.70
CA ALA A 56 18.45 -15.48 17.08
C ALA A 56 19.62 -15.04 17.98
N ASP A 57 19.33 -14.79 19.25
CA ASP A 57 20.36 -14.66 20.26
C ASP A 57 21.12 -15.99 20.43
N LYS A 58 22.41 -15.92 20.74
CA LYS A 58 23.27 -17.12 20.83
C LYS A 58 22.97 -17.97 22.07
N ASN A 59 22.58 -17.33 23.17
CA ASN A 59 22.39 -17.98 24.47
C ASN A 59 20.92 -18.32 24.72
N HIS A 60 20.00 -17.49 24.20
CA HIS A 60 18.55 -17.62 24.36
C HIS A 60 17.87 -17.49 23.02
N PRO A 61 18.10 -18.44 22.08
CA PRO A 61 17.59 -18.35 20.71
C PRO A 61 16.05 -18.33 20.72
N TRP A 62 15.49 -17.49 19.87
CA TRP A 62 14.04 -17.41 19.75
C TRP A 62 13.45 -18.60 18.96
N GLU A 63 12.25 -18.97 19.35
CA GLU A 63 11.28 -19.69 18.53
C GLU A 63 10.27 -18.69 18.02
N TYR A 64 9.94 -18.70 16.72
CA TYR A 64 8.94 -17.80 16.14
C TYR A 64 8.04 -18.51 15.16
N THR A 65 6.84 -17.97 14.97
CA THR A 65 5.92 -18.30 13.87
C THR A 65 5.77 -17.11 12.95
N TRP A 66 5.29 -17.34 11.74
CA TRP A 66 5.06 -16.26 10.78
C TRP A 66 3.83 -16.53 9.92
N VAL A 67 3.21 -15.47 9.46
CA VAL A 67 2.13 -15.46 8.47
C VAL A 67 2.43 -14.39 7.42
N GLU A 68 2.06 -14.70 6.20
CA GLU A 68 2.13 -13.81 5.04
C GLU A 68 0.72 -13.41 4.66
N PHE A 69 0.51 -12.12 4.38
CA PHE A 69 -0.80 -11.59 4.03
C PHE A 69 -0.66 -10.32 3.20
N ASP A 70 -1.66 -10.07 2.35
CA ASP A 70 -1.77 -8.86 1.55
C ASP A 70 -3.23 -8.41 1.46
N GLY A 71 -3.42 -7.22 0.94
CA GLY A 71 -4.70 -6.62 0.66
C GLY A 71 -4.97 -5.33 1.41
N LEU A 72 -5.97 -4.59 0.91
CA LEU A 72 -6.29 -3.27 1.44
C LEU A 72 -6.71 -3.29 2.91
N ARG A 73 -7.48 -4.33 3.33
CA ARG A 73 -7.89 -4.49 4.73
C ARG A 73 -6.73 -4.77 5.66
N VAL A 74 -5.70 -5.45 5.16
CA VAL A 74 -4.45 -5.65 5.89
C VAL A 74 -3.74 -4.31 6.11
N LYS A 75 -3.58 -3.52 5.06
CA LYS A 75 -2.96 -2.17 5.17
C LYS A 75 -3.70 -1.28 6.17
N GLU A 76 -5.04 -1.27 6.10
CA GLU A 76 -5.89 -0.58 7.06
C GLU A 76 -5.63 -1.04 8.51
N ALA A 77 -5.61 -2.36 8.74
CA ALA A 77 -5.37 -2.94 10.06
C ALA A 77 -3.98 -2.60 10.61
N LEU A 78 -2.95 -2.63 9.76
CA LEU A 78 -1.58 -2.25 10.14
C LEU A 78 -1.49 -0.77 10.49
N GLU A 79 -2.14 0.11 9.74
CA GLU A 79 -2.19 1.54 10.06
C GLU A 79 -2.93 1.81 11.37
N LEU A 80 -4.05 1.11 11.64
CA LEU A 80 -4.76 1.13 12.91
C LEU A 80 -3.89 0.63 14.08
N ALA A 81 -3.13 -0.43 13.85
CA ALA A 81 -2.20 -0.97 14.85
C ALA A 81 -0.98 -0.05 15.07
N GLY A 82 -0.78 0.98 14.23
CA GLY A 82 0.38 1.87 14.29
C GLY A 82 1.67 1.21 13.82
N LEU A 83 1.56 0.15 13.04
CA LEU A 83 2.70 -0.61 12.50
C LEU A 83 2.98 -0.14 11.08
N THR A 84 4.21 0.33 10.87
CA THR A 84 4.66 0.88 9.57
C THR A 84 6.09 0.42 9.29
N MET A 85 6.61 0.74 8.10
CA MET A 85 8.02 0.48 7.76
C MET A 85 8.98 1.18 8.74
N ASP A 86 8.59 2.37 9.25
CA ASP A 86 9.38 3.17 10.21
C ASP A 86 9.19 2.70 11.66
N ALA A 87 8.14 1.92 11.94
CA ALA A 87 7.83 1.35 13.25
C ALA A 87 7.37 -0.11 13.09
N PRO A 88 8.26 -1.04 12.68
CA PRO A 88 7.86 -2.39 12.29
C PRO A 88 7.62 -3.34 13.47
N VAL A 89 7.99 -2.96 14.69
CA VAL A 89 7.94 -3.86 15.85
C VAL A 89 6.61 -3.74 16.58
N TYR A 90 5.96 -4.89 16.75
CA TYR A 90 4.73 -5.04 17.52
C TYR A 90 5.05 -5.30 18.99
N HIS A 91 4.52 -4.45 19.84
CA HIS A 91 4.44 -4.63 21.29
C HIS A 91 2.97 -4.68 21.71
N SER A 92 2.63 -5.54 22.67
CA SER A 92 1.26 -5.61 23.20
C SER A 92 1.13 -4.80 24.47
N ASN A 93 -0.02 -4.12 24.61
CA ASN A 93 -0.49 -3.51 25.85
C ASN A 93 -1.61 -4.33 26.53
N ALA A 94 -2.01 -5.46 25.94
CA ALA A 94 -3.13 -6.31 26.39
C ALA A 94 -2.74 -7.79 26.30
N ARG A 95 -2.39 -8.39 27.44
CA ARG A 95 -1.83 -9.75 27.50
C ARG A 95 -2.76 -10.80 26.91
N ASP A 96 -4.04 -10.77 27.23
CA ASP A 96 -5.01 -11.77 26.77
C ASP A 96 -5.19 -11.70 25.24
N LEU A 97 -5.37 -10.49 24.70
CA LEU A 97 -5.48 -10.29 23.26
C LEU A 97 -4.19 -10.65 22.50
N SER A 98 -3.03 -10.46 23.12
CA SER A 98 -1.74 -10.90 22.56
C SER A 98 -1.62 -12.42 22.50
N LEU A 99 -2.19 -13.12 23.46
CA LEU A 99 -2.27 -14.57 23.46
C LEU A 99 -3.21 -15.07 22.35
N ASP A 100 -4.37 -14.45 22.20
CA ASP A 100 -5.32 -14.74 21.13
C ASP A 100 -4.70 -14.48 19.75
N LEU A 101 -4.00 -13.35 19.58
CA LEU A 101 -3.24 -13.05 18.37
C LEU A 101 -2.25 -14.16 18.03
N LYS A 102 -1.47 -14.62 19.01
CA LYS A 102 -0.52 -15.72 18.82
C LYS A 102 -1.22 -17.01 18.43
N ASN A 103 -2.33 -17.33 19.06
CA ASN A 103 -3.09 -18.55 18.79
C ASN A 103 -3.64 -18.54 17.35
N GLU A 104 -4.17 -17.41 16.86
CA GLU A 104 -4.61 -17.27 15.47
C GLU A 104 -3.46 -17.45 14.47
N MET A 105 -2.31 -16.87 14.73
CA MET A 105 -1.12 -17.08 13.88
C MET A 105 -0.69 -18.53 13.85
N LEU A 106 -0.64 -19.20 15.00
CA LEU A 106 -0.30 -20.62 15.09
C LEU A 106 -1.35 -21.48 14.38
N TYR A 107 -2.63 -21.12 14.50
CA TYR A 107 -3.70 -21.82 13.81
C TYR A 107 -3.53 -21.74 12.29
N ILE A 108 -3.41 -20.55 11.74
CA ILE A 108 -3.22 -20.32 10.30
C ILE A 108 -1.97 -21.07 9.79
N ALA A 109 -0.85 -21.00 10.52
CA ALA A 109 0.40 -21.63 10.12
C ALA A 109 0.34 -23.19 10.12
N ARG A 110 -0.51 -23.79 10.98
CA ARG A 110 -0.62 -25.24 11.12
C ARG A 110 -1.73 -25.89 10.28
N HIS A 111 -2.66 -25.10 9.76
CA HIS A 111 -3.84 -25.58 9.06
C HIS A 111 -3.96 -25.03 7.64
N SER A 112 -2.82 -24.99 6.95
CA SER A 112 -2.75 -24.50 5.56
C SER A 112 -3.55 -25.34 4.55
N ASP A 113 -4.02 -26.53 4.96
CA ASP A 113 -4.88 -27.44 4.21
C ASP A 113 -6.37 -27.13 4.31
N GLN A 114 -6.76 -26.21 5.21
CA GLN A 114 -8.15 -25.79 5.38
C GLN A 114 -8.68 -24.96 4.20
N SER A 115 -10.00 -24.85 4.10
CA SER A 115 -10.61 -24.06 3.02
C SER A 115 -10.17 -22.59 3.09
N PRO A 116 -10.03 -21.90 1.95
CA PRO A 116 -9.66 -20.49 1.93
C PRO A 116 -10.58 -19.59 2.75
N PHE A 117 -11.90 -19.88 2.77
CA PHE A 117 -12.87 -19.13 3.58
C PHE A 117 -12.64 -19.28 5.08
N HIS A 118 -12.25 -20.47 5.52
CA HIS A 118 -11.92 -20.73 6.91
C HIS A 118 -10.65 -19.95 7.33
N LEU A 119 -9.60 -20.03 6.53
CA LEU A 119 -8.36 -19.28 6.79
C LEU A 119 -8.55 -17.76 6.74
N ILE A 120 -9.40 -17.26 5.83
CA ILE A 120 -9.78 -15.83 5.79
C ILE A 120 -10.49 -15.42 7.09
N GLY A 121 -11.38 -16.26 7.64
CA GLY A 121 -12.03 -16.01 8.93
C GLY A 121 -11.01 -15.83 10.05
N HIS A 122 -10.05 -16.74 10.16
CA HIS A 122 -8.95 -16.65 11.13
C HIS A 122 -8.03 -15.47 10.88
N LEU A 123 -7.78 -15.09 9.62
CA LEU A 123 -7.02 -13.88 9.28
C LEU A 123 -7.72 -12.61 9.79
N TYR A 124 -9.06 -12.51 9.67
CA TYR A 124 -9.79 -11.36 10.21
C TYR A 124 -9.76 -11.30 11.73
N LEU A 125 -9.86 -12.45 12.43
CA LEU A 125 -9.66 -12.51 13.89
C LEU A 125 -8.25 -12.08 14.28
N PHE A 126 -7.23 -12.57 13.57
CA PHE A 126 -5.85 -12.14 13.74
C PHE A 126 -5.70 -10.61 13.58
N LEU A 127 -6.29 -10.01 12.55
CA LEU A 127 -6.23 -8.56 12.32
C LEU A 127 -6.97 -7.77 13.42
N ASP A 128 -8.10 -8.27 13.93
CA ASP A 128 -8.81 -7.66 15.07
C ASP A 128 -7.93 -7.68 16.32
N TYR A 129 -7.38 -8.83 16.68
CA TYR A 129 -6.49 -8.94 17.84
C TYR A 129 -5.23 -8.09 17.69
N LEU A 130 -4.64 -8.04 16.50
CA LEU A 130 -3.48 -7.20 16.22
C LEU A 130 -3.78 -5.71 16.46
N THR A 131 -4.90 -5.22 15.93
CA THR A 131 -5.28 -3.81 16.08
C THR A 131 -5.64 -3.45 17.52
N ARG A 132 -6.30 -4.36 18.25
CA ARG A 132 -6.75 -4.11 19.62
C ARG A 132 -5.64 -4.25 20.66
N SER A 133 -4.69 -5.14 20.44
CA SER A 133 -3.60 -5.41 21.38
C SER A 133 -2.34 -4.56 21.17
N SER A 134 -2.18 -3.91 20.02
CA SER A 134 -0.99 -3.12 19.75
C SER A 134 -0.84 -1.94 20.69
N ALA A 135 0.34 -1.82 21.30
CA ALA A 135 0.70 -0.67 22.15
C ALA A 135 0.80 0.64 21.35
N SER A 136 1.08 0.54 20.05
CA SER A 136 1.15 1.67 19.12
C SER A 136 -0.18 2.00 18.46
N ARG A 137 -1.28 1.38 18.91
CA ARG A 137 -2.62 1.55 18.35
C ARG A 137 -2.98 3.01 18.18
N ARG A 138 -3.42 3.35 16.97
CA ARG A 138 -3.94 4.66 16.62
C ARG A 138 -5.46 4.64 16.72
N LEU A 139 -6.02 5.51 17.57
CA LEU A 139 -7.45 5.77 17.55
C LEU A 139 -7.75 6.61 16.30
N LEU A 140 -8.18 5.97 15.22
CA LEU A 140 -8.63 6.69 14.03
C LEU A 140 -9.97 7.35 14.36
N LYS A 141 -10.02 8.69 14.31
CA LYS A 141 -11.30 9.41 14.16
C LYS A 141 -11.89 9.02 12.79
N THR A 142 -13.19 9.02 12.67
CA THR A 142 -13.93 8.61 11.45
C THR A 142 -13.39 9.27 10.15
N GLY A 143 -12.88 10.51 10.23
CA GLY A 143 -12.23 11.20 9.11
C GLY A 143 -10.93 10.54 8.63
N ARG A 144 -10.13 9.95 9.52
CA ARG A 144 -8.85 9.31 9.14
C ARG A 144 -9.02 8.03 8.33
N LEU A 145 -10.12 7.31 8.51
CA LEU A 145 -10.42 6.14 7.70
C LEU A 145 -10.76 6.55 6.25
N GLN A 146 -11.52 7.63 6.08
CA GLN A 146 -11.79 8.22 4.77
C GLN A 146 -10.48 8.68 4.11
N ASP A 147 -9.63 9.39 4.84
CA ASP A 147 -8.31 9.83 4.36
C ASP A 147 -7.44 8.64 3.93
N PHE A 148 -7.50 7.52 4.65
CA PHE A 148 -6.82 6.28 4.25
C PHE A 148 -7.32 5.80 2.88
N TYR A 149 -8.64 5.65 2.68
CA TYR A 149 -9.19 5.22 1.40
C TYR A 149 -8.86 6.19 0.26
N ILE A 150 -8.82 7.49 0.53
CA ILE A 150 -8.48 8.49 -0.48
C ILE A 150 -6.99 8.38 -0.88
N ARG A 151 -6.08 8.20 0.07
CA ARG A 151 -4.66 7.97 -0.23
C ARG A 151 -4.44 6.70 -1.05
N GLU A 152 -5.07 5.59 -0.66
CA GLU A 152 -4.95 4.32 -1.39
C GLU A 152 -5.53 4.43 -2.81
N ALA A 153 -6.70 5.09 -2.97
CA ALA A 153 -7.28 5.33 -4.29
C ALA A 153 -6.38 6.21 -5.17
N THR A 154 -5.80 7.26 -4.61
CA THR A 154 -4.88 8.15 -5.33
C THR A 154 -3.62 7.40 -5.76
N SER A 155 -3.02 6.62 -4.85
CA SER A 155 -1.86 5.77 -5.16
C SER A 155 -2.18 4.72 -6.25
N PHE A 156 -3.37 4.10 -6.20
CA PHE A 156 -3.83 3.18 -7.24
C PHE A 156 -3.94 3.87 -8.60
N ILE A 157 -4.52 5.07 -8.65
CA ILE A 157 -4.61 5.87 -9.88
C ILE A 157 -3.20 6.18 -10.41
N GLU A 158 -2.29 6.65 -9.57
CA GLU A 158 -0.91 7.00 -9.94
C GLU A 158 -0.13 5.82 -10.51
N GLN A 159 -0.37 4.61 -10.01
CA GLN A 159 0.30 3.39 -10.47
C GLN A 159 -0.34 2.79 -11.73
N ASN A 160 -1.62 3.10 -12.00
CA ASN A 160 -2.41 2.41 -13.03
C ASN A 160 -3.04 3.34 -14.09
N PHE A 161 -2.78 4.65 -14.05
CA PHE A 161 -3.43 5.62 -14.94
C PHE A 161 -3.26 5.32 -16.44
N GLN A 162 -2.19 4.65 -16.83
CA GLN A 162 -1.92 4.24 -18.21
C GLN A 162 -2.80 3.07 -18.66
N ASN A 163 -3.39 2.33 -17.74
CA ASN A 163 -4.26 1.20 -18.02
C ASN A 163 -5.72 1.65 -18.22
N ASP A 164 -6.57 0.79 -18.78
CA ASP A 164 -8.01 1.05 -18.93
C ASP A 164 -8.72 0.83 -17.58
N ILE A 165 -8.48 1.73 -16.62
CA ILE A 165 -9.13 1.70 -15.30
C ILE A 165 -10.37 2.59 -15.29
N SER A 166 -11.43 2.09 -14.65
CA SER A 166 -12.69 2.78 -14.40
C SER A 166 -12.81 3.25 -12.94
N VAL A 167 -13.81 4.08 -12.66
CA VAL A 167 -14.16 4.46 -11.27
C VAL A 167 -14.62 3.24 -10.46
N GLU A 168 -15.23 2.27 -11.13
CA GLU A 168 -15.64 1.00 -10.55
C GLU A 168 -14.43 0.20 -10.06
N ASP A 169 -13.37 0.13 -10.87
CA ASP A 169 -12.12 -0.58 -10.49
C ASP A 169 -11.45 0.08 -9.30
N ILE A 170 -11.42 1.42 -9.26
CA ILE A 170 -10.86 2.17 -8.13
C ILE A 170 -11.68 1.94 -6.85
N ALA A 171 -13.02 1.96 -6.96
CA ALA A 171 -13.90 1.71 -5.82
C ALA A 171 -13.79 0.26 -5.33
N ALA A 172 -13.73 -0.71 -6.24
CA ALA A 172 -13.53 -2.12 -5.92
C ALA A 172 -12.17 -2.36 -5.25
N PHE A 173 -11.09 -1.74 -5.73
CA PHE A 173 -9.79 -1.77 -5.06
C PHE A 173 -9.87 -1.30 -3.61
N CYS A 174 -10.65 -0.26 -3.35
CA CYS A 174 -10.90 0.25 -1.99
C CYS A 174 -11.93 -0.61 -1.20
N ASN A 175 -12.47 -1.70 -1.75
CA ASN A 175 -13.59 -2.47 -1.17
C ASN A 175 -14.81 -1.61 -0.80
N LEU A 176 -15.07 -0.58 -1.60
CA LEU A 176 -16.19 0.35 -1.42
C LEU A 176 -17.15 0.25 -2.60
N ASN A 177 -18.45 0.50 -2.33
CA ASN A 177 -19.37 0.70 -3.45
C ASN A 177 -19.08 2.04 -4.15
N ARG A 178 -19.33 2.10 -5.46
CA ARG A 178 -19.04 3.26 -6.31
C ARG A 178 -19.65 4.57 -5.79
N SER A 179 -20.88 4.52 -5.31
CA SER A 179 -21.61 5.73 -4.89
C SER A 179 -21.00 6.33 -3.61
N TYR A 180 -20.71 5.48 -2.62
CA TYR A 180 -20.07 5.90 -1.38
C TYR A 180 -18.63 6.39 -1.65
N PHE A 181 -17.85 5.64 -2.43
CA PHE A 181 -16.49 6.04 -2.84
C PHE A 181 -16.51 7.40 -3.55
N GLY A 182 -17.39 7.58 -4.56
CA GLY A 182 -17.50 8.83 -5.30
C GLY A 182 -17.82 10.03 -4.40
N LYS A 183 -18.67 9.83 -3.37
CA LYS A 183 -19.00 10.87 -2.39
C LYS A 183 -17.80 11.24 -1.54
N ILE A 184 -17.16 10.26 -0.84
CA ILE A 184 -16.04 10.56 0.06
C ILE A 184 -14.82 11.11 -0.69
N PHE A 185 -14.59 10.65 -1.92
CA PHE A 185 -13.52 11.14 -2.77
C PHE A 185 -13.75 12.60 -3.16
N ARG A 186 -14.96 12.95 -3.59
CA ARG A 186 -15.30 14.33 -3.93
C ARG A 186 -15.23 15.26 -2.73
N ASP A 187 -15.71 14.81 -1.56
CA ASP A 187 -15.67 15.59 -0.32
C ASP A 187 -14.22 15.88 0.12
N ALA A 188 -13.30 14.93 -0.09
CA ALA A 188 -11.90 15.08 0.31
C ALA A 188 -11.02 15.80 -0.74
N VAL A 189 -11.24 15.54 -2.03
CA VAL A 189 -10.36 16.01 -3.12
C VAL A 189 -10.93 17.21 -3.89
N GLY A 190 -12.22 17.49 -3.71
CA GLY A 190 -12.94 18.57 -4.42
C GLY A 190 -13.29 18.24 -5.88
N LYS A 191 -12.95 17.02 -6.35
CA LYS A 191 -13.23 16.51 -7.70
C LYS A 191 -13.79 15.10 -7.62
N SER A 192 -14.60 14.70 -8.61
CA SER A 192 -14.98 13.30 -8.73
C SER A 192 -13.76 12.43 -9.07
N PRO A 193 -13.76 11.11 -8.75
CA PRO A 193 -12.68 10.19 -9.13
C PRO A 193 -12.39 10.20 -10.63
N GLN A 194 -13.42 10.29 -11.47
CA GLN A 194 -13.28 10.38 -12.93
C GLN A 194 -12.57 11.66 -13.37
N GLU A 195 -12.95 12.80 -12.80
CA GLU A 195 -12.29 14.09 -13.10
C GLU A 195 -10.86 14.10 -12.62
N PHE A 196 -10.55 13.47 -11.48
CA PHE A 196 -9.20 13.33 -10.97
C PHE A 196 -8.34 12.46 -11.90
N LEU A 197 -8.83 11.29 -12.30
CA LEU A 197 -8.11 10.40 -13.24
C LEU A 197 -7.82 11.10 -14.58
N ILE A 198 -8.81 11.80 -15.15
CA ILE A 198 -8.62 12.57 -16.39
C ILE A 198 -7.57 13.66 -16.18
N SER A 199 -7.68 14.44 -15.10
CA SER A 199 -6.75 15.51 -14.76
C SER A 199 -5.32 14.98 -14.62
N TYR A 200 -5.14 13.84 -13.93
CA TYR A 200 -3.86 13.19 -13.74
C TYR A 200 -3.24 12.74 -15.07
N ARG A 201 -4.02 12.06 -15.92
CA ARG A 201 -3.60 11.64 -17.27
C ARG A 201 -3.17 12.85 -18.12
N MET A 202 -3.90 13.96 -18.07
CA MET A 202 -3.57 15.17 -18.83
C MET A 202 -2.30 15.85 -18.30
N THR A 203 -2.07 15.85 -16.99
CA THR A 203 -0.82 16.33 -16.40
C THR A 203 0.38 15.50 -16.90
N LYS A 204 0.26 14.17 -16.87
CA LYS A 204 1.32 13.27 -17.39
C LYS A 204 1.53 13.43 -18.89
N ALA A 205 0.48 13.67 -19.66
CA ALA A 205 0.59 13.97 -21.08
C ALA A 205 1.35 15.28 -21.33
N ALA A 206 1.08 16.34 -20.55
CA ALA A 206 1.81 17.60 -20.64
C ALA A 206 3.30 17.44 -20.31
N GLU A 207 3.63 16.66 -19.27
CA GLU A 207 5.03 16.31 -18.96
C GLU A 207 5.73 15.63 -20.15
N LEU A 208 5.09 14.60 -20.75
CA LEU A 208 5.64 13.90 -21.92
C LEU A 208 5.77 14.81 -23.15
N LEU A 209 4.76 15.66 -23.41
CA LEU A 209 4.81 16.62 -24.50
C LEU A 209 5.97 17.59 -24.37
N LYS A 210 6.32 17.97 -23.14
CA LYS A 210 7.40 18.93 -22.84
C LYS A 210 8.79 18.29 -22.90
N LEU A 211 8.91 17.04 -22.44
CA LEU A 211 10.19 16.39 -22.16
C LEU A 211 10.63 15.40 -23.26
N THR A 212 9.72 15.02 -24.17
CA THR A 212 10.01 13.97 -25.17
C THR A 212 9.63 14.36 -26.58
N GLU A 213 10.17 13.61 -27.56
CA GLU A 213 9.83 13.70 -28.99
C GLU A 213 8.75 12.70 -29.40
N LEU A 214 8.13 11.97 -28.46
CA LEU A 214 7.11 10.99 -28.75
C LEU A 214 5.97 11.58 -29.59
N SER A 215 5.42 10.80 -30.52
CA SER A 215 4.27 11.24 -31.30
C SER A 215 3.06 11.51 -30.40
N ILE A 216 2.10 12.32 -30.88
CA ILE A 216 0.85 12.56 -30.12
C ILE A 216 0.08 11.26 -29.90
N ASN A 217 0.17 10.31 -30.83
CA ASN A 217 -0.44 9.00 -30.69
C ASN A 217 0.25 8.18 -29.59
N ASP A 218 1.59 8.16 -29.54
CA ASP A 218 2.32 7.40 -28.53
C ASP A 218 2.06 7.98 -27.12
N ILE A 219 2.02 9.31 -27.00
CA ILE A 219 1.65 9.96 -25.73
C ILE A 219 0.21 9.62 -25.34
N SER A 220 -0.73 9.64 -26.29
CA SER A 220 -2.11 9.23 -26.07
C SER A 220 -2.18 7.83 -25.43
N ASN A 221 -1.50 6.87 -26.04
CA ASN A 221 -1.43 5.49 -25.54
C ASN A 221 -0.74 5.40 -24.17
N ALA A 222 0.38 6.09 -24.00
CA ALA A 222 1.15 6.09 -22.76
C ALA A 222 0.38 6.65 -21.55
N VAL A 223 -0.64 7.49 -21.77
CA VAL A 223 -1.48 8.04 -20.70
C VAL A 223 -2.88 7.40 -20.63
N GLY A 224 -3.06 6.22 -21.24
CA GLY A 224 -4.29 5.43 -21.12
C GLY A 224 -5.44 5.91 -22.03
N TYR A 225 -5.12 6.52 -23.17
CA TYR A 225 -6.09 6.86 -24.21
C TYR A 225 -5.74 6.12 -25.51
N PRO A 226 -6.39 4.97 -25.80
CA PRO A 226 -6.12 4.22 -27.04
C PRO A 226 -6.58 4.97 -28.29
N ASN A 227 -7.44 5.98 -28.15
CA ASN A 227 -7.92 6.80 -29.25
C ASN A 227 -7.38 8.23 -29.16
N GLN A 228 -6.48 8.60 -30.08
CA GLN A 228 -5.84 9.91 -30.12
C GLN A 228 -6.83 11.08 -30.26
N LEU A 229 -7.99 10.88 -30.91
CA LEU A 229 -8.98 11.94 -31.05
C LEU A 229 -9.66 12.25 -29.71
N HIS A 230 -9.99 11.21 -28.94
CA HIS A 230 -10.53 11.37 -27.58
C HIS A 230 -9.51 12.02 -26.66
N PHE A 231 -8.25 11.60 -26.72
CA PHE A 231 -7.14 12.24 -26.02
C PHE A 231 -7.04 13.74 -26.35
N SER A 232 -6.99 14.08 -27.64
CA SER A 232 -6.82 15.46 -28.07
C SER A 232 -7.97 16.37 -27.63
N ARG A 233 -9.20 15.85 -27.58
CA ARG A 233 -10.38 16.55 -27.05
C ARG A 233 -10.28 16.77 -25.55
N ALA A 234 -9.90 15.72 -24.78
CA ALA A 234 -9.70 15.80 -23.34
C ALA A 234 -8.58 16.78 -22.99
N PHE A 235 -7.46 16.72 -23.71
CA PHE A 235 -6.33 17.62 -23.51
C PHE A 235 -6.70 19.08 -23.77
N LYS A 236 -7.37 19.34 -24.92
CA LYS A 236 -7.86 20.71 -25.24
C LYS A 236 -8.85 21.22 -24.20
N LYS A 237 -9.71 20.34 -23.67
CA LYS A 237 -10.65 20.72 -22.59
C LYS A 237 -9.90 21.12 -21.31
N THR A 238 -8.77 20.49 -21.01
CA THR A 238 -7.97 20.76 -19.80
C THR A 238 -7.05 21.97 -19.94
N TYR A 239 -6.38 22.11 -21.08
CA TYR A 239 -5.34 23.15 -21.31
C TYR A 239 -5.76 24.26 -22.26
N GLY A 240 -6.98 24.24 -22.81
CA GLY A 240 -7.50 25.26 -23.71
C GLY A 240 -7.07 25.12 -25.18
N ILE A 241 -5.92 24.50 -25.45
CA ILE A 241 -5.33 24.33 -26.78
C ILE A 241 -5.01 22.84 -27.07
N PRO A 242 -4.93 22.46 -28.37
CA PRO A 242 -4.58 21.07 -28.75
C PRO A 242 -3.18 20.65 -28.31
N PRO A 243 -2.91 19.34 -28.11
CA PRO A 243 -1.61 18.83 -27.66
C PRO A 243 -0.42 19.28 -28.55
N ARG A 244 -0.61 19.30 -29.87
CA ARG A 244 0.43 19.68 -30.82
C ARG A 244 0.83 21.16 -30.67
N GLN A 245 -0.17 22.04 -30.53
CA GLN A 245 0.05 23.45 -30.33
C GLN A 245 0.69 23.71 -28.96
N TRP A 246 0.19 23.02 -27.92
CA TRP A 246 0.73 23.13 -26.56
C TRP A 246 2.21 22.73 -26.52
N ARG A 247 2.62 21.66 -27.23
CA ARG A 247 4.02 21.25 -27.34
C ARG A 247 4.88 22.39 -27.96
N GLN A 248 4.42 23.00 -29.05
CA GLN A 248 5.16 24.07 -29.70
C GLN A 248 5.41 25.28 -28.77
N GLU A 249 4.41 25.60 -27.94
CA GLU A 249 4.47 26.73 -27.01
C GLU A 249 5.27 26.45 -25.73
N ASN A 250 5.39 25.17 -25.31
CA ASN A 250 5.95 24.79 -24.00
C ASN A 250 7.18 23.89 -24.06
N LYS A 251 7.68 23.55 -25.26
CA LYS A 251 8.85 22.69 -25.40
C LYS A 251 10.09 23.39 -24.83
N MET A 252 10.80 22.71 -23.95
CA MET A 252 12.11 23.17 -23.51
C MET A 252 13.07 23.11 -24.69
N ALA A 253 13.80 24.20 -24.97
CA ALA A 253 14.94 24.17 -25.87
C ALA A 253 15.94 23.11 -25.37
N PRO A 254 16.54 22.28 -26.26
CA PRO A 254 17.58 21.37 -25.83
C PRO A 254 18.66 22.16 -25.11
N ALA A 255 19.10 21.69 -23.97
CA ALA A 255 20.23 22.23 -23.27
C ALA A 255 21.44 22.12 -24.22
N THR A 256 21.94 23.26 -24.70
CA THR A 256 23.17 23.39 -25.48
C THR A 256 24.38 23.08 -24.63
#